data_36388caab2a9e64c47ae9786ba925929
#
_entry.id   36388caab2a9e64c47ae9786ba925929
#
_cell.length_a   1.000
_cell.length_b   1.000
_cell.length_c   1.000
_cell.angle_alpha   90.00
_cell.angle_beta   90.00
_cell.angle_gamma   90.00
#
_symmetry.space_group_name_H-M   'P 1'
#
loop_
_entity.id
_entity.type
_entity.pdbx_description
1 polymer ?
#
loop_
_entity_poly.entity_id
_entity_poly.type
_entity_poly.pdbx_seq_one_letter_code
_entity_poly.pdbx_strand_id
1 'polypeptide(L)'
;MFFYAGEEFYGISHGDIISGRDFAERLRRIIERTPFIYEGKKIPVTISLGVAAAREIGGLSIDSLIALADKRLYAAKMAGRNRVVWQDDVEQ
;
A
#
# COMPACT_ATOMS: atom_id res chain seq x y z
N MET A 1 -8.47 -9.65 0.59
CA MET A 1 -7.73 -8.43 0.28
C MET A 1 -8.66 -7.25 0.31
N PHE A 2 -8.20 -6.15 0.83
CA PHE A 2 -9.03 -4.99 1.00
C PHE A 2 -8.34 -3.76 0.46
N PHE A 3 -9.04 -2.96 -0.34
CA PHE A 3 -8.46 -1.77 -0.95
C PHE A 3 -9.27 -0.54 -0.64
N TYR A 4 -8.57 0.55 -0.45
CA TYR A 4 -9.16 1.84 -0.25
C TYR A 4 -8.85 2.70 -1.46
N ALA A 5 -9.85 3.31 -2.05
CA ALA A 5 -9.71 4.03 -3.29
C ALA A 5 -9.16 5.43 -3.13
N GLY A 6 -8.57 5.96 -4.18
CA GLY A 6 -8.01 7.29 -4.22
C GLY A 6 -6.62 7.19 -4.78
N GLU A 7 -5.76 8.15 -4.51
CA GLU A 7 -4.35 7.98 -4.86
C GLU A 7 -3.64 7.20 -3.78
N GLU A 8 -4.36 6.73 -2.80
CA GLU A 8 -3.84 6.01 -1.66
C GLU A 8 -4.59 4.71 -1.52
N PHE A 9 -3.85 3.64 -1.28
CA PHE A 9 -4.45 2.34 -1.10
C PHE A 9 -3.84 1.64 0.09
N TYR A 10 -4.63 0.82 0.76
CA TYR A 10 -4.07 -0.13 1.68
C TYR A 10 -4.65 -1.50 1.36
N GLY A 11 -3.83 -2.51 1.55
CA GLY A 11 -4.22 -3.87 1.22
C GLY A 11 -3.98 -4.79 2.38
N ILE A 12 -4.86 -5.75 2.53
CA ILE A 12 -4.75 -6.77 3.55
C ILE A 12 -4.55 -8.09 2.85
N SER A 13 -3.51 -8.80 3.25
CA SER A 13 -3.18 -10.07 2.64
C SER A 13 -3.52 -11.21 3.59
N HIS A 14 -4.03 -12.29 3.02
CA HIS A 14 -4.28 -13.49 3.82
C HIS A 14 -3.04 -14.36 3.91
N GLY A 15 -2.08 -14.16 3.02
CA GLY A 15 -0.84 -14.91 3.04
C GLY A 15 0.18 -14.24 3.93
N ASP A 16 1.44 -14.50 3.66
CA ASP A 16 2.48 -13.84 4.43
C ASP A 16 2.66 -12.42 3.91
N ILE A 17 3.38 -11.64 4.69
CA ILE A 17 3.57 -10.24 4.38
C ILE A 17 4.40 -10.05 3.11
N ILE A 18 5.27 -10.98 2.80
CA ILE A 18 6.12 -10.89 1.61
C ILE A 18 5.29 -10.98 0.34
N SER A 19 4.31 -11.87 0.31
CA SER A 19 3.41 -11.98 -0.83
C SER A 19 2.61 -10.70 -1.01
N GLY A 20 2.15 -10.13 0.08
CA GLY A 20 1.41 -8.88 0.04
C GLY A 20 2.27 -7.73 -0.45
N ARG A 21 3.50 -7.66 0.04
CA ARG A 21 4.45 -6.66 -0.42
C ARG A 21 4.71 -6.79 -1.92
N ASP A 22 4.93 -8.00 -2.39
CA ASP A 22 5.24 -8.21 -3.81
C ASP A 22 4.07 -7.83 -4.70
N PHE A 23 2.85 -8.15 -4.26
CA PHE A 23 1.67 -7.78 -5.01
C PHE A 23 1.52 -6.25 -5.06
N ALA A 24 1.69 -5.60 -3.91
CA ALA A 24 1.55 -4.15 -3.82
C ALA A 24 2.62 -3.44 -4.65
N GLU A 25 3.84 -3.94 -4.62
CA GLU A 25 4.90 -3.33 -5.39
C GLU A 25 4.66 -3.48 -6.89
N ARG A 26 4.10 -4.61 -7.30
CA ARG A 26 3.76 -4.82 -8.70
C ARG A 26 2.67 -3.85 -9.13
N LEU A 27 1.67 -3.67 -8.29
CA LEU A 27 0.60 -2.74 -8.57
C LEU A 27 1.12 -1.30 -8.67
N ARG A 28 2.00 -0.92 -7.74
CA ARG A 28 2.59 0.41 -7.74
C ARG A 28 3.34 0.68 -9.05
N ARG A 29 4.11 -0.30 -9.50
CA ARG A 29 4.88 -0.14 -10.73
C ARG A 29 3.98 -0.05 -11.95
N ILE A 30 2.91 -0.83 -11.99
CA ILE A 30 1.97 -0.79 -13.10
C ILE A 30 1.35 0.60 -13.20
N ILE A 31 0.91 1.15 -12.08
CA ILE A 31 0.29 2.46 -12.07
C ILE A 31 1.30 3.52 -12.50
N GLU A 32 2.52 3.45 -11.97
CA GLU A 32 3.54 4.44 -12.28
C GLU A 32 3.87 4.46 -13.78
N ARG A 33 3.85 3.29 -14.41
CA ARG A 33 4.21 3.16 -15.81
C ARG A 33 3.06 3.32 -16.78
N THR A 34 1.84 3.35 -16.28
CA THR A 34 0.68 3.45 -17.15
C THR A 34 0.48 4.90 -17.57
N PRO A 35 0.37 5.16 -18.87
CA PRO A 35 0.14 6.53 -19.32
C PRO A 35 -1.32 6.90 -19.10
N PHE A 36 -1.55 7.88 -18.26
CA PHE A 36 -2.88 8.41 -18.03
C PHE A 36 -3.01 9.70 -18.81
N ILE A 37 -4.04 9.78 -19.65
CA ILE A 37 -4.24 10.94 -20.53
C ILE A 37 -5.55 11.61 -20.14
N TYR A 38 -5.50 12.91 -19.93
CA TYR A 38 -6.71 13.67 -19.66
C TYR A 38 -6.69 14.93 -20.51
N GLU A 39 -7.71 15.09 -21.33
CA GLU A 39 -7.82 16.22 -22.24
C GLU A 39 -6.54 16.39 -23.05
N GLY A 40 -6.03 15.30 -23.58
CA GLY A 40 -4.87 15.32 -24.44
C GLY A 40 -3.53 15.48 -23.74
N LYS A 41 -3.54 15.59 -22.43
CA LYS A 41 -2.30 15.77 -21.67
C LYS A 41 -1.97 14.55 -20.86
N LYS A 42 -0.69 14.21 -20.82
CA LYS A 42 -0.24 13.09 -20.03
C LYS A 42 -0.16 13.52 -18.57
N ILE A 43 -0.82 12.78 -17.70
CA ILE A 43 -0.86 13.08 -16.28
C ILE A 43 -0.11 12.01 -15.52
N PRO A 44 0.96 12.36 -14.80
CA PRO A 44 1.67 11.36 -14.01
C PRO A 44 0.81 10.98 -12.80
N VAL A 45 0.65 9.67 -12.61
CA VAL A 45 -0.13 9.15 -11.49
C VAL A 45 0.73 8.13 -10.76
N THR A 46 0.76 8.24 -9.44
CA THR A 46 1.43 7.25 -8.61
C THR A 46 0.50 6.89 -7.47
N ILE A 47 0.80 5.78 -6.82
CA ILE A 47 0.04 5.38 -5.63
C ILE A 47 1.00 5.06 -4.50
N SER A 48 0.49 5.22 -3.30
CA SER A 48 1.19 4.83 -2.09
C SER A 48 0.39 3.72 -1.44
N LEU A 49 1.07 2.74 -0.87
CA LEU A 49 0.38 1.60 -0.30
C LEU A 49 0.93 1.25 1.07
N GLY A 50 0.03 0.87 1.95
CA GLY A 50 0.39 0.25 3.21
C GLY A 50 -0.11 -1.18 3.19
N VAL A 51 0.74 -2.11 3.59
CA VAL A 51 0.40 -3.53 3.53
C VAL A 51 0.56 -4.15 4.91
N ALA A 52 -0.41 -4.95 5.30
CA ALA A 52 -0.39 -5.66 6.57
C ALA A 52 -0.90 -7.07 6.36
N ALA A 53 -0.38 -8.01 7.13
CA ALA A 53 -0.83 -9.39 7.06
C ALA A 53 -1.46 -9.77 8.39
N ALA A 54 -2.49 -10.60 8.33
CA ALA A 54 -3.22 -11.01 9.53
C ALA A 54 -2.30 -11.66 10.56
N ARG A 55 -1.27 -12.34 10.11
CA ARG A 55 -0.35 -13.02 11.00
C ARG A 55 0.38 -12.07 11.93
N GLU A 56 0.55 -10.83 11.51
CA GLU A 56 1.32 -9.86 12.31
C GLU A 56 0.58 -9.41 13.56
N ILE A 57 -0.73 -9.54 13.57
CA ILE A 57 -1.51 -9.09 14.71
C ILE A 57 -2.10 -10.27 15.47
N GLY A 58 -1.63 -11.49 15.18
CA GLY A 58 -2.12 -12.66 15.87
C GLY A 58 -3.56 -13.01 15.57
N GLY A 59 -4.09 -12.50 14.45
CA GLY A 59 -5.44 -12.83 14.04
C GLY A 59 -6.52 -12.21 14.92
N LEU A 60 -6.22 -11.10 15.57
CA LEU A 60 -7.14 -10.56 16.56
C LEU A 60 -8.39 -9.95 15.97
N SER A 61 -8.27 -8.98 15.12
CA SER A 61 -9.46 -8.35 14.58
C SER A 61 -9.17 -7.68 13.27
N ILE A 62 -10.22 -7.50 12.48
CA ILE A 62 -10.09 -6.83 11.20
C ILE A 62 -9.77 -5.34 11.44
N ASP A 63 -10.30 -4.77 12.50
CA ASP A 63 -10.04 -3.37 12.82
C ASP A 63 -8.57 -3.13 13.11
N SER A 64 -7.93 -4.04 13.84
CA SER A 64 -6.51 -3.94 14.13
C SER A 64 -5.68 -4.08 12.86
N LEU A 65 -6.12 -4.94 11.96
CA LEU A 65 -5.43 -5.16 10.71
C LEU A 65 -5.52 -3.92 9.82
N ILE A 66 -6.69 -3.33 9.73
CA ILE A 66 -6.88 -2.11 8.97
C ILE A 66 -6.04 -0.98 9.56
N ALA A 67 -6.02 -0.87 10.88
CA ALA A 67 -5.24 0.17 11.54
C ALA A 67 -3.75 0.04 11.23
N LEU A 68 -3.25 -1.19 11.19
CA LEU A 68 -1.85 -1.42 10.87
C LEU A 68 -1.54 -1.03 9.42
N ALA A 69 -2.40 -1.44 8.49
CA ALA A 69 -2.22 -1.09 7.09
C ALA A 69 -2.30 0.42 6.89
N ASP A 70 -3.22 1.07 7.60
CA ASP A 70 -3.38 2.51 7.49
C ASP A 70 -2.17 3.26 8.04
N LYS A 71 -1.61 2.77 9.14
CA LYS A 71 -0.40 3.35 9.70
C LYS A 71 0.74 3.30 8.70
N ARG A 72 0.86 2.18 8.00
CA ARG A 72 1.92 2.00 7.01
C ARG A 72 1.67 2.84 5.76
N LEU A 73 0.40 3.02 5.39
CA LEU A 73 0.05 3.91 4.31
C LEU A 73 0.45 5.35 4.65
N TYR A 74 0.16 5.76 5.87
CA TYR A 74 0.55 7.09 6.32
C TYR A 74 2.06 7.26 6.24
N ALA A 75 2.81 6.24 6.67
CA ALA A 75 4.26 6.28 6.59
C ALA A 75 4.74 6.41 5.15
N ALA A 76 4.08 5.72 4.22
CA ALA A 76 4.43 5.81 2.81
C ALA A 76 4.23 7.23 2.28
N LYS A 77 3.13 7.86 2.68
CA LYS A 77 2.83 9.23 2.26
C LYS A 77 3.85 10.21 2.84
N MET A 78 4.17 10.06 4.10
CA MET A 78 5.12 10.96 4.75
C MET A 78 6.53 10.77 4.24
N ALA A 79 6.85 9.60 3.70
CA ALA A 79 8.18 9.32 3.19
C ALA A 79 8.37 9.78 1.74
N GLY A 80 7.36 10.35 1.13
CA GLY A 80 7.48 10.87 -0.23
C GLY A 80 6.52 10.27 -1.23
N ARG A 81 5.59 9.44 -0.78
CA ARG A 81 4.59 8.82 -1.65
C ARG A 81 5.23 7.87 -2.65
N ASN A 82 4.46 7.31 -3.55
CA ASN A 82 4.91 6.41 -4.61
C ASN A 82 5.79 5.30 -4.06
N ARG A 83 5.29 4.60 -3.07
CA ARG A 83 6.04 3.50 -2.44
C ARG A 83 5.12 2.61 -1.65
N VAL A 84 5.66 1.44 -1.30
CA VAL A 84 4.96 0.47 -0.49
C VAL A 84 5.66 0.41 0.87
N VAL A 85 4.89 0.50 1.94
CA VAL A 85 5.41 0.27 3.29
C VAL A 85 4.74 -0.98 3.80
N TRP A 86 5.53 -1.99 4.13
CA TRP A 86 5.04 -3.30 4.52
C TRP A 86 5.59 -3.77 5.85
N GLN A 87 6.35 -2.95 6.51
CA GLN A 87 6.85 -3.23 7.85
C GLN A 87 7.01 -1.90 8.57
N ASP A 88 7.02 -1.96 9.88
CA ASP A 88 7.18 -0.74 10.63
C ASP A 88 8.63 -0.29 10.56
N ASP A 89 8.79 1.03 10.59
CA ASP A 89 10.10 1.59 10.56
C ASP A 89 10.78 1.27 11.85
N VAL A 90 11.89 0.63 11.75
CA VAL A 90 12.60 0.30 12.92
C VAL A 90 13.65 1.31 13.12
N GLU A 91 13.44 2.48 13.26
CA GLU A 91 14.28 3.46 13.28
C GLU A 91 15.44 3.27 13.93
N GLN A 92 16.31 3.67 13.50
CA GLN A 92 17.57 3.41 14.03
C GLN A 92 18.26 4.68 14.43
#